data_8a6b7651cce0fe89d25600522aa1ad93
#
_entry.id   8a6b7651cce0fe89d25600522aa1ad93
#
_cell.length_a   1.000
_cell.length_b   1.000
_cell.length_c   1.000
_cell.angle_alpha   90.00
_cell.angle_beta   90.00
_cell.angle_gamma   90.00
#
_symmetry.space_group_name_H-M   'P 1'
#
loop_
_entity.id
_entity.type
_entity.pdbx_description
1 polymer ?
#
loop_
_entity_poly.entity_id
_entity_poly.type
_entity_poly.pdbx_seq_one_letter_code
_entity_poly.pdbx_strand_id
1 'polypeptide(L)'
;FATQDDVFAVLEDVLPPIFAKFGTYSVASSAPFRRIPYLEAMETYGSDKPDLRIDLTSKNVTGLFENSEFEALRGQTVKMVDITDCTLTRKQIEKLLTDCQVQSGSKGYWFKVDESGELAGGIGKFVTPVREELSKALNLKPGTLVVVAAGEAATKSVGVMIKTFGAACEGHMDKERYEFCWIVDFPMYEIGEES
;
A
#
# COMPACT_ATOMS: atom_id res chain seq x y z
N PHE A 1 13.13 10.73 34.91
CA PHE A 1 13.43 10.00 33.68
C PHE A 1 12.42 10.39 32.61
N ALA A 2 12.87 10.67 31.37
CA ALA A 2 11.99 10.99 30.26
C ALA A 2 11.17 9.76 29.84
N THR A 3 9.92 9.98 29.53
CA THR A 3 9.01 8.97 28.94
C THR A 3 9.07 9.01 27.42
N GLN A 4 8.45 8.06 26.75
CA GLN A 4 8.27 8.09 25.30
C GLN A 4 7.48 9.35 24.87
N ASP A 5 6.45 9.72 25.61
CA ASP A 5 5.63 10.89 25.30
C ASP A 5 6.41 12.21 25.44
N ASP A 6 7.34 12.29 26.38
CA ASP A 6 8.23 13.47 26.51
C ASP A 6 9.12 13.62 25.27
N VAL A 7 9.65 12.50 24.74
CA VAL A 7 10.46 12.51 23.51
C VAL A 7 9.62 12.91 22.29
N PHE A 8 8.42 12.37 22.18
CA PHE A 8 7.49 12.72 21.10
C PHE A 8 7.13 14.21 21.13
N ALA A 9 6.79 14.75 22.28
CA ALA A 9 6.44 16.16 22.43
C ALA A 9 7.57 17.10 21.98
N VAL A 10 8.81 16.80 22.34
CA VAL A 10 9.98 17.62 21.90
C VAL A 10 10.13 17.61 20.38
N LEU A 11 10.01 16.45 19.72
CA LEU A 11 10.16 16.36 18.27
C LEU A 11 8.96 16.95 17.52
N GLU A 12 7.77 16.85 18.08
CA GLU A 12 6.54 17.46 17.55
C GLU A 12 6.58 19.00 17.64
N ASP A 13 7.25 19.56 18.62
CA ASP A 13 7.48 21.01 18.74
C ASP A 13 8.59 21.51 17.79
N VAL A 14 9.61 20.70 17.52
CA VAL A 14 10.80 21.10 16.75
C VAL A 14 10.63 20.89 15.25
N LEU A 15 10.12 19.73 14.81
CA LEU A 15 10.11 19.38 13.38
C LEU A 15 9.20 20.26 12.52
N PRO A 16 7.91 20.50 12.87
CA PRO A 16 7.01 21.27 12.01
C PRO A 16 7.50 22.69 11.72
N PRO A 17 7.97 23.47 12.71
CA PRO A 17 8.49 24.82 12.45
C PRO A 17 9.74 24.84 11.57
N ILE A 18 10.63 23.85 11.70
CA ILE A 18 11.82 23.74 10.87
C ILE A 18 11.42 23.50 9.42
N PHE A 19 10.54 22.52 9.17
CA PHE A 19 10.06 22.22 7.82
C PHE A 19 9.23 23.34 7.23
N ALA A 20 8.43 24.03 8.03
CA ALA A 20 7.65 25.19 7.59
C ALA A 20 8.56 26.38 7.20
N LYS A 21 9.71 26.56 7.90
CA LYS A 21 10.63 27.69 7.66
C LYS A 21 11.61 27.43 6.52
N PHE A 22 12.13 26.21 6.42
CA PHE A 22 13.24 25.86 5.51
C PHE A 22 12.82 24.90 4.40
N GLY A 23 11.66 24.26 4.50
CA GLY A 23 11.13 23.37 3.49
C GLY A 23 10.47 24.10 2.32
N THR A 24 10.25 23.37 1.24
CA THR A 24 9.60 23.88 0.02
C THR A 24 8.10 23.78 0.10
N TYR A 25 7.60 22.80 0.86
CA TYR A 25 6.18 22.44 0.92
C TYR A 25 5.54 22.80 2.27
N SER A 26 4.22 22.81 2.31
CA SER A 26 3.46 22.98 3.55
C SER A 26 3.60 21.78 4.48
N VAL A 27 3.48 22.00 5.79
CA VAL A 27 3.41 20.93 6.79
C VAL A 27 1.96 20.62 7.08
N ALA A 28 1.50 19.40 6.73
CA ALA A 28 0.12 18.96 6.94
C ALA A 28 -0.12 18.42 8.36
N SER A 29 0.94 17.97 9.03
CA SER A 29 0.85 17.40 10.38
C SER A 29 0.93 18.47 11.46
N SER A 30 0.07 18.35 12.47
CA SER A 30 0.12 19.13 13.72
C SER A 30 0.32 18.19 14.90
N ALA A 31 0.90 18.69 15.99
CA ALA A 31 1.02 17.94 17.22
C ALA A 31 -0.37 17.69 17.87
N PRO A 32 -0.63 16.49 18.43
CA PRO A 32 0.23 15.30 18.39
C PRO A 32 0.20 14.63 17.03
N PHE A 33 1.36 14.12 16.55
CA PHE A 33 1.40 13.38 15.29
C PHE A 33 0.62 12.06 15.40
N ARG A 34 0.06 11.62 14.26
CA ARG A 34 -0.60 10.33 14.17
C ARG A 34 0.33 9.20 14.63
N ARG A 35 -0.13 8.37 15.55
CA ARG A 35 0.57 7.16 16.01
C ARG A 35 -0.01 5.96 15.28
N ILE A 36 0.83 5.18 14.62
CA ILE A 36 0.46 3.99 13.87
C ILE A 36 1.22 2.81 14.47
N PRO A 37 0.54 1.82 15.05
CA PRO A 37 1.21 0.60 15.50
C PRO A 37 1.93 -0.11 14.36
N TYR A 38 3.10 -0.69 14.64
CA TYR A 38 3.93 -1.38 13.63
C TYR A 38 3.12 -2.40 12.81
N LEU A 39 2.34 -3.25 13.47
CA LEU A 39 1.53 -4.27 12.78
C LEU A 39 0.47 -3.63 11.87
N GLU A 40 -0.15 -2.52 12.28
CA GLU A 40 -1.08 -1.77 11.45
C GLU A 40 -0.37 -1.16 10.24
N ALA A 41 0.83 -0.59 10.43
CA ALA A 41 1.62 -0.02 9.34
C ALA A 41 1.98 -1.10 8.30
N MET A 42 2.43 -2.27 8.76
CA MET A 42 2.75 -3.40 7.88
C MET A 42 1.52 -3.96 7.16
N GLU A 43 0.37 -4.05 7.83
CA GLU A 43 -0.87 -4.56 7.22
C GLU A 43 -1.44 -3.57 6.22
N THR A 44 -1.50 -2.28 6.57
CA THR A 44 -2.16 -1.24 5.78
C THR A 44 -1.29 -0.69 4.65
N TYR A 45 0.00 -0.53 4.89
CA TYR A 45 0.91 0.14 3.96
C TYR A 45 2.03 -0.77 3.44
N GLY A 46 2.16 -1.98 3.99
CA GLY A 46 3.24 -2.91 3.65
C GLY A 46 4.64 -2.40 4.01
N SER A 47 4.73 -1.48 4.97
CA SER A 47 5.99 -0.81 5.33
C SER A 47 5.91 -0.21 6.73
N ASP A 48 7.01 -0.27 7.47
CA ASP A 48 7.26 0.48 8.71
C ASP A 48 7.60 1.97 8.46
N LYS A 49 7.67 2.38 7.20
CA LYS A 49 7.94 3.76 6.76
C LYS A 49 6.92 4.17 5.69
N PRO A 50 5.62 4.24 6.06
CA PRO A 50 4.57 4.60 5.10
C PRO A 50 4.76 6.03 4.60
N ASP A 51 4.48 6.26 3.32
CA ASP A 51 4.35 7.60 2.77
C ASP A 51 2.88 8.02 2.84
N LEU A 52 2.52 8.78 3.88
CA LEU A 52 1.14 9.19 4.14
C LEU A 52 0.61 10.25 3.15
N ARG A 53 1.44 10.72 2.24
CA ARG A 53 1.01 11.58 1.12
C ARG A 53 0.27 10.78 0.06
N ILE A 54 0.42 9.44 0.08
CA ILE A 54 -0.26 8.51 -0.81
C ILE A 54 -1.52 8.01 -0.11
N ASP A 55 -2.68 8.13 -0.77
CA ASP A 55 -3.98 7.73 -0.25
C ASP A 55 -4.32 6.24 -0.45
N LEU A 56 -3.38 5.47 -1.00
CA LEU A 56 -3.56 4.03 -1.25
C LEU A 56 -3.27 3.19 -0.02
N THR A 57 -4.08 2.16 0.18
CA THR A 57 -3.93 1.20 1.28
C THR A 57 -4.09 -0.23 0.80
N SER A 58 -3.41 -1.16 1.49
CA SER A 58 -3.50 -2.60 1.26
C SER A 58 -4.77 -3.17 1.88
N LYS A 59 -5.36 -4.16 1.21
CA LYS A 59 -6.45 -5.00 1.71
C LYS A 59 -6.02 -6.45 1.71
N ASN A 60 -6.10 -7.11 2.85
CA ASN A 60 -5.86 -8.54 2.95
C ASN A 60 -7.11 -9.30 2.53
N VAL A 61 -7.00 -10.06 1.46
CA VAL A 61 -8.08 -10.83 0.87
C VAL A 61 -7.75 -12.31 0.75
N THR A 62 -6.78 -12.77 1.52
CA THR A 62 -6.25 -14.14 1.54
C THR A 62 -7.34 -15.20 1.55
N GLY A 63 -8.33 -15.08 2.45
CA GLY A 63 -9.39 -16.08 2.61
C GLY A 63 -10.28 -16.29 1.38
N LEU A 64 -10.25 -15.36 0.40
CA LEU A 64 -11.04 -15.50 -0.83
C LEU A 64 -10.37 -16.39 -1.87
N PHE A 65 -9.10 -16.73 -1.68
CA PHE A 65 -8.26 -17.39 -2.69
C PHE A 65 -7.76 -18.78 -2.29
N GLU A 66 -8.28 -19.38 -1.22
CA GLU A 66 -7.90 -20.73 -0.79
C GLU A 66 -8.06 -21.78 -1.90
N ASN A 67 -9.15 -21.69 -2.67
CA ASN A 67 -9.47 -22.60 -3.76
C ASN A 67 -9.40 -21.95 -5.14
N SER A 68 -8.59 -20.92 -5.30
CA SER A 68 -8.44 -20.22 -6.58
C SER A 68 -7.96 -21.16 -7.70
N GLU A 69 -8.50 -21.00 -8.90
CA GLU A 69 -7.99 -21.68 -10.10
C GLU A 69 -6.64 -21.12 -10.55
N PHE A 70 -6.32 -19.88 -10.13
CA PHE A 70 -5.02 -19.27 -10.42
C PHE A 70 -4.01 -19.72 -9.35
N GLU A 71 -3.11 -20.59 -9.75
CA GLU A 71 -2.14 -21.27 -8.86
C GLU A 71 -1.34 -20.30 -8.01
N ALA A 72 -0.94 -19.15 -8.56
CA ALA A 72 -0.16 -18.15 -7.84
C ALA A 72 -0.89 -17.46 -6.69
N LEU A 73 -2.23 -17.58 -6.61
CA LEU A 73 -3.04 -17.06 -5.50
C LEU A 73 -3.53 -18.17 -4.57
N ARG A 74 -3.59 -19.43 -5.07
CA ARG A 74 -4.18 -20.55 -4.33
C ARG A 74 -3.47 -20.83 -3.02
N GLY A 75 -4.18 -20.65 -1.89
CA GLY A 75 -3.64 -20.91 -0.56
C GLY A 75 -2.47 -19.99 -0.15
N GLN A 76 -2.26 -18.90 -0.88
CA GLN A 76 -1.21 -17.92 -0.60
C GLN A 76 -1.78 -16.73 0.19
N THR A 77 -0.91 -16.03 0.92
CA THR A 77 -1.25 -14.68 1.39
C THR A 77 -1.50 -13.79 0.18
N VAL A 78 -2.68 -13.16 0.11
CA VAL A 78 -3.05 -12.29 -1.01
C VAL A 78 -3.42 -10.90 -0.49
N LYS A 79 -2.72 -9.89 -0.97
CA LYS A 79 -2.98 -8.49 -0.67
C LYS A 79 -3.25 -7.71 -1.95
N MET A 80 -4.22 -6.81 -1.90
CA MET A 80 -4.64 -6.01 -3.04
C MET A 80 -4.69 -4.53 -2.71
N VAL A 81 -4.51 -3.70 -3.72
CA VAL A 81 -4.67 -2.25 -3.65
C VAL A 81 -5.54 -1.82 -4.82
N ASP A 82 -6.63 -1.14 -4.51
CA ASP A 82 -7.52 -0.53 -5.49
C ASP A 82 -7.11 0.93 -5.76
N ILE A 83 -6.93 1.25 -7.02
CA ILE A 83 -6.47 2.56 -7.51
C ILE A 83 -7.58 3.09 -8.41
N THR A 84 -8.39 3.99 -7.90
CA THR A 84 -9.53 4.57 -8.63
C THR A 84 -9.05 5.54 -9.70
N ASP A 85 -9.89 5.76 -10.71
CA ASP A 85 -9.64 6.74 -11.77
C ASP A 85 -8.26 6.59 -12.47
N CYS A 86 -7.79 5.34 -12.56
CA CYS A 86 -6.48 5.03 -13.11
C CYS A 86 -6.47 5.07 -14.64
N THR A 87 -5.69 6.00 -15.21
CA THR A 87 -5.52 6.20 -16.65
C THR A 87 -4.35 5.43 -17.27
N LEU A 88 -3.58 4.69 -16.47
CA LEU A 88 -2.43 3.92 -16.97
C LEU A 88 -2.85 2.89 -18.02
N THR A 89 -2.08 2.83 -19.09
CA THR A 89 -2.20 1.79 -20.12
C THR A 89 -1.66 0.46 -19.62
N ARG A 90 -2.08 -0.64 -20.27
CA ARG A 90 -1.57 -1.98 -19.97
C ARG A 90 -0.04 -2.04 -19.95
N LYS A 91 0.62 -1.44 -20.95
CA LYS A 91 2.09 -1.43 -21.07
C LYS A 91 2.75 -0.71 -19.87
N GLN A 92 2.16 0.40 -19.42
CA GLN A 92 2.64 1.13 -18.25
C GLN A 92 2.47 0.32 -16.96
N ILE A 93 1.30 -0.32 -16.77
CA ILE A 93 1.04 -1.18 -15.62
C ILE A 93 2.04 -2.34 -15.56
N GLU A 94 2.23 -3.05 -16.67
CA GLU A 94 3.17 -4.18 -16.74
C GLU A 94 4.62 -3.76 -16.48
N LYS A 95 5.01 -2.58 -16.96
CA LYS A 95 6.34 -2.01 -16.66
C LYS A 95 6.49 -1.70 -15.17
N LEU A 96 5.52 -1.01 -14.55
CA LEU A 96 5.56 -0.68 -13.12
C LEU A 96 5.58 -1.94 -12.25
N LEU A 97 4.83 -2.98 -12.61
CA LEU A 97 4.88 -4.26 -11.90
C LEU A 97 6.24 -4.96 -12.03
N THR A 98 6.89 -4.84 -13.19
CA THR A 98 8.27 -5.34 -13.36
C THR A 98 9.25 -4.59 -12.46
N ASP A 99 9.12 -3.26 -12.38
CA ASP A 99 9.94 -2.43 -11.50
C ASP A 99 9.68 -2.78 -10.01
N CYS A 100 8.43 -3.06 -9.64
CA CYS A 100 8.07 -3.55 -8.31
C CYS A 100 8.69 -4.93 -8.02
N GLN A 101 8.69 -5.84 -8.99
CA GLN A 101 9.28 -7.17 -8.84
C GLN A 101 10.79 -7.10 -8.58
N VAL A 102 11.51 -6.21 -9.26
CA VAL A 102 12.95 -5.99 -9.02
C VAL A 102 13.22 -5.56 -7.59
N GLN A 103 12.35 -4.72 -7.01
CA GLN A 103 12.53 -4.20 -5.65
C GLN A 103 12.06 -5.16 -4.55
N SER A 104 10.97 -5.88 -4.78
CA SER A 104 10.34 -6.76 -3.77
C SER A 104 10.83 -8.21 -3.84
N GLY A 105 11.35 -8.63 -5.01
CA GLY A 105 11.70 -10.01 -5.31
C GLY A 105 10.48 -10.89 -5.66
N SER A 106 9.26 -10.33 -5.70
CA SER A 106 8.02 -11.07 -5.94
C SER A 106 7.24 -10.51 -7.11
N LYS A 107 6.70 -11.42 -7.95
CA LYS A 107 5.87 -11.05 -9.09
C LYS A 107 4.53 -10.50 -8.63
N GLY A 108 4.16 -9.34 -9.17
CA GLY A 108 2.84 -8.75 -8.99
C GLY A 108 1.88 -9.08 -10.13
N TYR A 109 0.59 -8.96 -9.84
CA TYR A 109 -0.49 -9.18 -10.80
C TYR A 109 -1.42 -7.97 -10.80
N TRP A 110 -2.34 -7.91 -11.75
CA TRP A 110 -3.28 -6.81 -11.88
C TRP A 110 -4.55 -7.23 -12.60
N PHE A 111 -5.60 -6.45 -12.41
CA PHE A 111 -6.79 -6.41 -13.25
C PHE A 111 -7.41 -5.01 -13.20
N LYS A 112 -8.29 -4.71 -14.15
CA LYS A 112 -9.06 -3.46 -14.18
C LYS A 112 -10.55 -3.74 -14.14
N VAL A 113 -11.29 -2.77 -13.63
CA VAL A 113 -12.74 -2.71 -13.82
C VAL A 113 -12.98 -1.86 -15.07
N ASP A 114 -13.54 -2.45 -16.11
CA ASP A 114 -13.85 -1.75 -17.36
C ASP A 114 -15.10 -0.86 -17.26
N GLU A 115 -15.46 -0.20 -18.35
CA GLU A 115 -16.59 0.72 -18.39
C GLU A 115 -17.95 0.01 -18.17
N SER A 116 -18.04 -1.27 -18.49
CA SER A 116 -19.24 -2.09 -18.22
C SER A 116 -19.30 -2.59 -16.77
N GLY A 117 -18.22 -2.38 -16.02
CA GLY A 117 -18.06 -2.87 -14.66
C GLY A 117 -17.52 -4.30 -14.59
N GLU A 118 -17.07 -4.91 -15.69
CA GLU A 118 -16.49 -6.25 -15.69
C GLU A 118 -15.00 -6.21 -15.30
N LEU A 119 -14.52 -7.33 -14.71
CA LEU A 119 -13.11 -7.47 -14.34
C LEU A 119 -12.30 -7.94 -15.56
N ALA A 120 -11.51 -7.05 -16.11
CA ALA A 120 -10.80 -7.24 -17.37
C ALA A 120 -9.28 -7.10 -17.22
N GLY A 121 -8.54 -7.71 -18.16
CA GLY A 121 -7.07 -7.65 -18.22
C GLY A 121 -6.39 -8.49 -17.11
N GLY A 122 -5.09 -8.69 -17.26
CA GLY A 122 -4.28 -9.42 -16.28
C GLY A 122 -4.88 -10.74 -15.80
N ILE A 123 -5.17 -10.79 -14.50
CA ILE A 123 -5.81 -11.97 -13.86
C ILE A 123 -7.34 -11.81 -13.69
N GLY A 124 -7.98 -10.84 -14.35
CA GLY A 124 -9.41 -10.53 -14.19
C GLY A 124 -10.33 -11.75 -14.21
N LYS A 125 -10.16 -12.65 -15.21
CA LYS A 125 -10.97 -13.86 -15.32
C LYS A 125 -10.90 -14.80 -14.10
N PHE A 126 -9.77 -14.82 -13.40
CA PHE A 126 -9.56 -15.68 -12.23
C PHE A 126 -10.12 -15.08 -10.93
N VAL A 127 -10.32 -13.76 -10.89
CA VAL A 127 -10.88 -13.06 -9.73
C VAL A 127 -12.39 -12.82 -9.86
N THR A 128 -12.95 -12.94 -11.07
CA THR A 128 -14.39 -12.79 -11.32
C THR A 128 -15.26 -13.69 -10.43
N PRO A 129 -14.91 -14.96 -10.15
CA PRO A 129 -15.73 -15.82 -9.28
C PRO A 129 -15.94 -15.30 -7.85
N VAL A 130 -15.00 -14.47 -7.33
CA VAL A 130 -15.06 -13.89 -5.97
C VAL A 130 -15.33 -12.39 -5.98
N ARG A 131 -15.85 -11.85 -7.09
CA ARG A 131 -16.08 -10.42 -7.28
C ARG A 131 -16.98 -9.79 -6.20
N GLU A 132 -18.07 -10.46 -5.83
CA GLU A 132 -19.01 -9.93 -4.84
C GLU A 132 -18.35 -9.76 -3.48
N GLU A 133 -17.53 -10.70 -3.07
CA GLU A 133 -16.77 -10.66 -1.83
C GLU A 133 -15.67 -9.60 -1.90
N LEU A 134 -14.96 -9.50 -3.04
CA LEU A 134 -13.96 -8.45 -3.26
C LEU A 134 -14.56 -7.06 -3.21
N SER A 135 -15.77 -6.85 -3.71
CA SER A 135 -16.44 -5.54 -3.69
C SER A 135 -16.75 -5.02 -2.28
N LYS A 136 -16.70 -5.88 -1.25
CA LYS A 136 -16.83 -5.48 0.15
C LYS A 136 -15.54 -4.88 0.72
N ALA A 137 -14.40 -5.23 0.14
CA ALA A 137 -13.09 -4.78 0.59
C ALA A 137 -12.46 -3.72 -0.33
N LEU A 138 -12.77 -3.77 -1.63
CA LEU A 138 -12.19 -2.95 -2.67
C LEU A 138 -13.26 -2.08 -3.37
N ASN A 139 -12.86 -0.91 -3.81
CA ASN A 139 -13.72 -0.03 -4.60
C ASN A 139 -13.70 -0.45 -6.08
N LEU A 140 -14.53 -1.41 -6.46
CA LEU A 140 -14.59 -1.98 -7.81
C LEU A 140 -15.55 -1.19 -8.73
N LYS A 141 -15.35 0.13 -8.86
CA LYS A 141 -16.07 0.95 -9.84
C LYS A 141 -15.33 1.01 -11.18
N PRO A 142 -16.02 1.33 -12.29
CA PRO A 142 -15.39 1.52 -13.59
C PRO A 142 -14.17 2.46 -13.51
N GLY A 143 -13.08 2.10 -14.20
CA GLY A 143 -11.81 2.84 -14.17
C GLY A 143 -10.86 2.47 -13.03
N THR A 144 -11.27 1.62 -12.08
CA THR A 144 -10.38 1.14 -11.03
C THR A 144 -9.36 0.13 -11.57
N LEU A 145 -8.08 0.37 -11.29
CA LEU A 145 -7.01 -0.62 -11.40
C LEU A 145 -6.84 -1.30 -10.04
N VAL A 146 -6.74 -2.61 -10.02
CA VAL A 146 -6.35 -3.37 -8.82
C VAL A 146 -5.00 -4.03 -9.06
N VAL A 147 -4.03 -3.76 -8.19
CA VAL A 147 -2.74 -4.44 -8.17
C VAL A 147 -2.71 -5.47 -7.05
N VAL A 148 -2.07 -6.60 -7.30
CA VAL A 148 -2.18 -7.82 -6.49
C VAL A 148 -0.79 -8.33 -6.15
N ALA A 149 -0.51 -8.51 -4.88
CA ALA A 149 0.66 -9.18 -4.34
C ALA A 149 0.25 -10.52 -3.72
N ALA A 150 1.04 -11.57 -3.95
CA ALA A 150 0.77 -12.90 -3.41
C ALA A 150 2.03 -13.60 -2.94
N GLY A 151 1.87 -14.53 -1.98
CA GLY A 151 2.94 -15.35 -1.41
C GLY A 151 3.54 -14.77 -0.13
N GLU A 152 4.64 -15.34 0.32
CA GLU A 152 5.32 -14.95 1.56
C GLU A 152 5.76 -13.47 1.55
N ALA A 153 6.21 -12.97 0.40
CA ALA A 153 6.62 -11.58 0.24
C ALA A 153 5.46 -10.60 -0.02
N ALA A 154 4.19 -11.01 0.10
CA ALA A 154 3.03 -10.19 -0.26
C ALA A 154 3.00 -8.85 0.47
N THR A 155 3.34 -8.80 1.76
CA THR A 155 3.37 -7.57 2.55
C THR A 155 4.43 -6.60 2.04
N LYS A 156 5.67 -7.06 1.81
CA LYS A 156 6.74 -6.24 1.24
C LYS A 156 6.39 -5.78 -0.18
N SER A 157 5.86 -6.70 -0.99
CA SER A 157 5.51 -6.43 -2.39
C SER A 157 4.41 -5.38 -2.50
N VAL A 158 3.34 -5.49 -1.70
CA VAL A 158 2.26 -4.51 -1.71
C VAL A 158 2.73 -3.11 -1.27
N GLY A 159 3.67 -3.03 -0.32
CA GLY A 159 4.26 -1.75 0.11
C GLY A 159 5.05 -1.07 -1.03
N VAL A 160 5.80 -1.84 -1.81
CA VAL A 160 6.47 -1.33 -3.02
C VAL A 160 5.45 -0.88 -4.06
N MET A 161 4.37 -1.64 -4.27
CA MET A 161 3.30 -1.29 -5.21
C MET A 161 2.60 0.01 -4.79
N ILE A 162 2.26 0.20 -3.51
CA ILE A 162 1.63 1.43 -3.01
C ILE A 162 2.49 2.65 -3.37
N LYS A 163 3.79 2.61 -3.09
CA LYS A 163 4.71 3.72 -3.42
C LYS A 163 4.82 3.95 -4.93
N THR A 164 5.01 2.89 -5.69
CA THR A 164 5.25 2.97 -7.13
C THR A 164 4.01 3.46 -7.88
N PHE A 165 2.85 2.87 -7.61
CA PHE A 165 1.61 3.24 -8.27
C PHE A 165 1.03 4.55 -7.73
N GLY A 166 1.15 4.84 -6.43
CA GLY A 166 0.75 6.12 -5.85
C GLY A 166 1.48 7.30 -6.47
N ALA A 167 2.79 7.15 -6.75
CA ALA A 167 3.57 8.18 -7.42
C ALA A 167 3.26 8.31 -8.93
N ALA A 168 2.83 7.21 -9.58
CA ALA A 168 2.58 7.15 -11.02
C ALA A 168 1.13 7.51 -11.41
N CYS A 169 0.16 7.27 -10.52
CA CYS A 169 -1.25 7.56 -10.76
C CYS A 169 -1.59 8.96 -10.28
N GLU A 170 -2.13 9.78 -11.18
CA GLU A 170 -2.53 11.15 -10.86
C GLU A 170 -3.65 11.15 -9.80
N GLY A 171 -3.57 12.08 -8.86
CA GLY A 171 -4.56 12.26 -7.79
C GLY A 171 -4.32 11.41 -6.54
N HIS A 172 -3.41 10.41 -6.57
CA HIS A 172 -3.17 9.51 -5.45
C HIS A 172 -1.97 9.87 -4.56
N MET A 173 -1.23 10.93 -4.88
CA MET A 173 -0.12 11.43 -4.09
C MET A 173 -0.12 12.95 -4.05
N ASP A 174 -0.21 13.53 -2.86
CA ASP A 174 0.02 14.95 -2.65
C ASP A 174 1.53 15.23 -2.52
N LYS A 175 2.13 15.74 -3.59
CA LYS A 175 3.58 15.99 -3.68
C LYS A 175 4.03 17.28 -3.00
N GLU A 176 3.10 18.14 -2.60
CA GLU A 176 3.38 19.49 -2.11
C GLU A 176 3.18 19.65 -0.60
N ARG A 177 3.31 18.54 0.16
CA ARG A 177 3.20 18.58 1.61
C ARG A 177 4.23 17.70 2.30
N TYR A 178 4.53 18.04 3.54
CA TYR A 178 5.21 17.18 4.51
C TYR A 178 4.17 16.61 5.47
N GLU A 179 4.28 15.32 5.76
CA GLU A 179 3.41 14.65 6.71
C GLU A 179 4.23 13.77 7.65
N PHE A 180 4.07 13.97 8.96
CA PHE A 180 4.77 13.25 10.01
C PHE A 180 3.85 12.27 10.69
N CYS A 181 4.38 11.12 11.06
CA CYS A 181 3.72 10.15 11.93
C CYS A 181 4.75 9.46 12.81
N TRP A 182 4.27 8.81 13.85
CA TRP A 182 5.04 7.88 14.66
C TRP A 182 4.65 6.46 14.31
N ILE A 183 5.63 5.61 14.03
CA ILE A 183 5.41 4.17 14.05
C ILE A 183 5.80 3.70 15.44
N VAL A 184 4.85 3.09 16.13
CA VAL A 184 4.98 2.67 17.53
C VAL A 184 4.82 1.16 17.66
N ASP A 185 5.09 0.62 18.85
CA ASP A 185 4.90 -0.80 19.17
C ASP A 185 5.68 -1.75 18.24
N PHE A 186 6.93 -1.39 17.93
CA PHE A 186 7.83 -2.28 17.21
C PHE A 186 8.07 -3.58 17.98
N PRO A 187 8.17 -4.73 17.31
CA PRO A 187 8.58 -5.97 17.96
C PRO A 187 10.00 -5.82 18.51
N MET A 188 10.20 -6.24 19.75
CA MET A 188 11.53 -6.19 20.40
C MET A 188 12.51 -7.18 19.76
N TYR A 189 12.00 -8.26 19.18
CA TYR A 189 12.79 -9.35 18.59
C TYR A 189 12.28 -9.64 17.19
N GLU A 190 13.19 -9.88 16.26
CA GLU A 190 12.93 -10.46 14.96
C GLU A 190 13.34 -11.92 14.97
N ILE A 191 12.59 -12.77 14.24
CA ILE A 191 13.02 -14.14 14.00
C ILE A 191 14.18 -14.05 13.01
N GLY A 192 15.39 -14.33 13.48
CA GLY A 192 16.58 -14.38 12.62
C GLY A 192 16.41 -15.48 11.57
N GLU A 193 16.89 -15.23 10.36
CA GLU A 193 17.08 -16.30 9.38
C GLU A 193 18.12 -17.26 10.00
N GLU A 194 17.72 -18.52 10.26
CA GLU A 194 18.67 -19.56 10.63
C GLU A 194 19.57 -19.79 9.41
N SER A 195 20.88 -19.51 9.58
CA SER A 195 21.92 -19.71 8.59
C SER A 195 22.26 -21.20 8.42
#